data_3c6af8ea54c0297ee59a695156c8134d
#
_entry.id   3c6af8ea54c0297ee59a695156c8134d
#
_cell.length_a   1.000
_cell.length_b   1.000
_cell.length_c   1.000
_cell.angle_alpha   90.00
_cell.angle_beta   90.00
_cell.angle_gamma   90.00
#
_symmetry.space_group_name_H-M   'P 1'
#
loop_
_entity.id
_entity.type
_entity.pdbx_description
1 polymer ?
#
loop_
_entity_poly.entity_id
_entity_poly.type
_entity_poly.pdbx_seq_one_letter_code
_entity_poly.pdbx_strand_id
1 'polypeptide(L)'
;MRLPKSTVSAALAVLCLVGVSACSSGADTPSPSQSTEISPAQRLAAAKTKADATTSFHLGLTSADVPDGANGIISAEGVGQHPPAFKGTFKVRLNGIEADAEVISLNGDVYAKLPLIPGMNKIDPKTFGLPDPAMLFSTDKGLTTLLTATSNPTKGEPVRLGSEVLSTISGTVPGANVVDLLGIGDRNGTFAATYGLTDDEQLRQVVLKGPFFGAGTTSTYTLVLDKYGEPVTIEKP
;
A
#
# COMPACT_ATOMS: atom_id res chain seq x y z
N MET A 1 13.70 -53.43 50.65
CA MET A 1 14.37 -54.74 50.68
C MET A 1 15.56 -54.69 49.74
N ARG A 2 16.74 -54.69 50.35
CA ARG A 2 18.08 -55.07 49.83
C ARG A 2 18.65 -54.41 48.56
N LEU A 3 19.61 -53.54 48.79
CA LEU A 3 20.87 -53.37 48.01
C LEU A 3 21.72 -54.67 48.11
N PRO A 4 22.73 -54.94 47.27
CA PRO A 4 24.09 -54.49 47.54
C PRO A 4 24.83 -54.03 46.22
N LYS A 5 25.73 -53.05 46.23
CA LYS A 5 27.16 -53.00 46.65
C LYS A 5 28.15 -53.91 45.86
N SER A 6 29.19 -53.25 45.40
CA SER A 6 30.61 -53.66 45.25
C SER A 6 31.10 -53.63 43.80
N THR A 7 32.31 -53.28 43.37
CA THR A 7 33.57 -52.80 44.02
C THR A 7 34.49 -52.34 42.83
N VAL A 8 35.17 -51.26 43.00
CA VAL A 8 36.59 -50.96 42.95
C VAL A 8 37.49 -51.87 42.09
N SER A 9 38.23 -51.28 41.13
CA SER A 9 39.68 -51.50 41.07
C SER A 9 40.35 -50.45 40.19
N ALA A 10 41.35 -49.83 40.72
CA ALA A 10 42.32 -48.93 40.14
C ALA A 10 43.44 -49.71 39.42
N ALA A 11 43.99 -49.20 38.37
CA ALA A 11 45.40 -49.49 37.99
C ALA A 11 45.96 -48.30 37.18
N LEU A 12 47.06 -47.87 37.67
CA LEU A 12 48.00 -46.84 37.32
C LEU A 12 49.00 -47.34 36.26
N ALA A 13 49.38 -46.53 35.27
CA ALA A 13 50.73 -46.45 34.64
C ALA A 13 50.69 -45.50 33.46
N VAL A 14 51.30 -44.30 33.52
CA VAL A 14 52.68 -43.92 33.20
C VAL A 14 52.97 -43.67 31.69
N LEU A 15 53.08 -42.39 31.36
CA LEU A 15 54.13 -41.68 30.60
C LEU A 15 54.46 -42.13 29.16
N CYS A 16 54.21 -41.25 28.17
CA CYS A 16 55.24 -40.83 27.21
C CYS A 16 54.79 -39.52 26.48
N LEU A 17 55.59 -38.48 26.65
CA LEU A 17 55.59 -37.28 25.84
C LEU A 17 56.14 -37.58 24.43
N VAL A 18 55.39 -37.21 23.38
CA VAL A 18 55.99 -36.79 22.12
C VAL A 18 55.09 -35.67 21.56
N GLY A 19 55.63 -34.48 21.47
CA GLY A 19 54.98 -33.35 20.85
C GLY A 19 55.00 -33.46 19.31
N VAL A 20 53.87 -33.26 18.69
CA VAL A 20 53.78 -32.92 17.28
C VAL A 20 52.91 -31.74 17.15
N SER A 21 53.52 -30.58 16.90
CA SER A 21 52.84 -29.36 16.48
C SER A 21 52.22 -29.59 15.11
N ALA A 22 50.91 -29.88 15.07
CA ALA A 22 50.14 -29.81 13.83
C ALA A 22 49.47 -28.46 13.78
N CYS A 23 49.96 -27.56 12.94
CA CYS A 23 49.25 -26.39 12.46
C CYS A 23 47.99 -26.87 11.75
N SER A 24 46.86 -26.88 12.47
CA SER A 24 45.57 -27.02 11.85
C SER A 24 45.24 -25.68 11.21
N SER A 25 45.44 -25.55 9.92
CA SER A 25 44.86 -24.52 9.09
C SER A 25 43.35 -24.67 9.19
N GLY A 26 42.75 -23.81 10.02
CA GLY A 26 41.29 -23.66 10.06
C GLY A 26 40.84 -23.25 8.64
N ALA A 27 40.26 -24.17 7.94
CA ALA A 27 39.45 -23.85 6.78
C ALA A 27 38.23 -23.10 7.32
N ASP A 28 38.27 -21.79 7.22
CA ASP A 28 37.09 -20.97 7.35
C ASP A 28 36.08 -21.44 6.29
N THR A 29 35.17 -22.29 6.69
CA THR A 29 33.98 -22.58 5.90
C THR A 29 33.23 -21.26 5.78
N PRO A 30 33.05 -20.69 4.59
CA PRO A 30 32.25 -19.48 4.44
C PRO A 30 30.85 -19.82 4.95
N SER A 31 30.47 -19.20 6.05
CA SER A 31 29.09 -19.20 6.52
C SER A 31 28.23 -18.74 5.36
N PRO A 32 27.15 -19.46 4.98
CA PRO A 32 26.31 -19.00 3.88
C PRO A 32 25.85 -17.59 4.22
N SER A 33 26.20 -16.62 3.38
CA SER A 33 25.67 -15.28 3.46
C SER A 33 24.15 -15.41 3.47
N GLN A 34 23.52 -15.22 4.62
CA GLN A 34 22.08 -15.06 4.67
C GLN A 34 21.76 -13.83 3.84
N SER A 35 21.25 -14.04 2.63
CA SER A 35 20.61 -12.97 1.89
C SER A 35 19.46 -12.52 2.78
N THR A 36 19.62 -11.36 3.41
CA THR A 36 18.62 -10.79 4.28
C THR A 36 17.43 -10.45 3.38
N GLU A 37 16.43 -11.32 3.35
CA GLU A 37 15.20 -11.08 2.62
C GLU A 37 14.58 -9.78 3.14
N ILE A 38 14.36 -8.81 2.25
CA ILE A 38 13.81 -7.51 2.61
C ILE A 38 12.41 -7.74 3.19
N SER A 39 12.15 -7.24 4.39
CA SER A 39 10.87 -7.44 5.07
C SER A 39 9.72 -6.76 4.31
N PRO A 40 8.48 -7.25 4.43
CA PRO A 40 7.32 -6.62 3.82
C PRO A 40 7.18 -5.14 4.17
N ALA A 41 7.47 -4.74 5.40
CA ALA A 41 7.44 -3.33 5.83
C ALA A 41 8.51 -2.49 5.10
N GLN A 42 9.72 -3.02 4.92
CA GLN A 42 10.78 -2.34 4.17
C GLN A 42 10.43 -2.21 2.68
N ARG A 43 9.79 -3.22 2.09
CA ARG A 43 9.30 -3.16 0.71
C ARG A 43 8.23 -2.08 0.54
N LEU A 44 7.26 -1.99 1.46
CA LEU A 44 6.26 -0.91 1.44
C LEU A 44 6.89 0.47 1.59
N ALA A 45 7.89 0.63 2.44
CA ALA A 45 8.63 1.89 2.59
C ALA A 45 9.41 2.25 1.31
N ALA A 46 10.05 1.28 0.66
CA ALA A 46 10.73 1.48 -0.62
C ALA A 46 9.75 1.87 -1.73
N ALA A 47 8.58 1.21 -1.79
CA ALA A 47 7.53 1.55 -2.75
C ALA A 47 6.99 2.96 -2.54
N LYS A 48 6.80 3.39 -1.27
CA LYS A 48 6.44 4.78 -0.95
C LYS A 48 7.51 5.75 -1.48
N THR A 49 8.77 5.53 -1.13
CA THR A 49 9.87 6.40 -1.57
C THR A 49 9.92 6.53 -3.08
N LYS A 50 9.74 5.42 -3.80
CA LYS A 50 9.75 5.40 -5.26
C LYS A 50 8.56 6.16 -5.86
N ALA A 51 7.36 5.95 -5.34
CA ALA A 51 6.17 6.66 -5.80
C ALA A 51 6.25 8.17 -5.52
N ASP A 52 6.73 8.56 -4.34
CA ASP A 52 6.88 9.98 -3.95
C ASP A 52 7.96 10.72 -4.78
N ALA A 53 8.96 10.00 -5.29
CA ALA A 53 9.99 10.57 -6.15
C ALA A 53 9.53 10.77 -7.61
N THR A 54 8.39 10.23 -7.98
CA THR A 54 7.85 10.32 -9.33
C THR A 54 7.14 11.66 -9.56
N THR A 55 7.31 12.26 -10.73
CA THR A 55 6.69 13.55 -11.06
C THR A 55 5.19 13.45 -11.29
N SER A 56 4.72 12.31 -11.80
CA SER A 56 3.32 12.09 -12.18
C SER A 56 3.00 10.60 -12.26
N PHE A 57 1.75 10.25 -12.16
CA PHE A 57 1.22 8.94 -12.51
C PHE A 57 -0.27 9.02 -12.85
N HIS A 58 -0.73 8.06 -13.63
CA HIS A 58 -2.15 7.85 -13.90
C HIS A 58 -2.74 6.97 -12.80
N LEU A 59 -3.97 7.28 -12.39
CA LEU A 59 -4.73 6.59 -11.37
C LEU A 59 -6.09 6.19 -11.91
N GLY A 60 -6.40 4.90 -11.88
CA GLY A 60 -7.74 4.36 -12.02
C GLY A 60 -8.27 3.89 -10.67
N LEU A 61 -9.52 4.20 -10.34
CA LEU A 61 -10.21 3.76 -9.14
C LEU A 61 -11.53 3.10 -9.52
N THR A 62 -11.81 1.95 -8.92
CA THR A 62 -13.10 1.25 -9.04
C THR A 62 -13.58 0.82 -7.67
N SER A 63 -14.90 0.79 -7.49
CA SER A 63 -15.53 0.28 -6.28
C SER A 63 -16.33 -1.00 -6.57
N ALA A 64 -16.44 -1.87 -5.57
CA ALA A 64 -17.26 -3.06 -5.60
C ALA A 64 -18.01 -3.22 -4.27
N ASP A 65 -19.13 -3.96 -4.32
CA ASP A 65 -19.97 -4.23 -3.16
C ASP A 65 -20.49 -2.94 -2.48
N VAL A 66 -20.74 -1.90 -3.28
CA VAL A 66 -21.32 -0.64 -2.78
C VAL A 66 -22.80 -0.88 -2.49
N PRO A 67 -23.28 -0.61 -1.27
CA PRO A 67 -24.69 -0.80 -0.93
C PRO A 67 -25.63 0.02 -1.83
N ASP A 68 -26.80 -0.52 -2.12
CA ASP A 68 -27.83 0.17 -2.89
C ASP A 68 -28.20 1.50 -2.22
N GLY A 69 -28.25 2.56 -3.02
CA GLY A 69 -28.58 3.90 -2.53
C GLY A 69 -27.48 4.62 -1.75
N ALA A 70 -26.33 3.99 -1.50
CA ALA A 70 -25.22 4.65 -0.83
C ALA A 70 -24.61 5.73 -1.75
N ASN A 71 -24.32 6.89 -1.17
CA ASN A 71 -23.58 7.96 -1.84
C ASN A 71 -22.09 7.65 -1.83
N GLY A 72 -21.41 7.86 -2.94
CA GLY A 72 -19.96 7.64 -3.00
C GLY A 72 -19.39 7.66 -4.41
N ILE A 73 -18.09 7.45 -4.49
CA ILE A 73 -17.36 7.32 -5.75
C ILE A 73 -17.54 5.89 -6.26
N ILE A 74 -18.06 5.73 -7.47
CA ILE A 74 -18.21 4.43 -8.14
C ILE A 74 -16.94 4.09 -8.91
N SER A 75 -16.42 5.07 -9.65
CA SER A 75 -15.12 4.97 -10.31
C SER A 75 -14.50 6.34 -10.51
N ALA A 76 -13.21 6.37 -10.72
CA ALA A 76 -12.49 7.56 -11.12
C ALA A 76 -11.34 7.17 -12.04
N GLU A 77 -10.96 8.06 -12.93
CA GLU A 77 -9.80 7.91 -13.79
C GLU A 77 -9.18 9.28 -14.02
N GLY A 78 -7.86 9.37 -13.94
CA GLY A 78 -7.19 10.63 -14.17
C GLY A 78 -5.69 10.55 -13.96
N VAL A 79 -5.07 11.70 -14.14
CA VAL A 79 -3.63 11.88 -13.94
C VAL A 79 -3.40 12.88 -12.82
N GLY A 80 -2.37 12.63 -12.05
CA GLY A 80 -1.91 13.55 -11.04
C GLY A 80 -0.41 13.72 -11.06
N GLN A 81 0.05 14.76 -10.40
CA GLN A 81 1.46 15.14 -10.37
C GLN A 81 1.91 15.65 -9.01
N HIS A 82 3.22 15.73 -8.82
CA HIS A 82 3.88 16.43 -7.74
C HIS A 82 4.52 17.73 -8.26
N PRO A 83 4.29 18.92 -7.63
CA PRO A 83 3.40 19.18 -6.50
C PRO A 83 1.93 18.82 -6.78
N PRO A 84 1.11 18.55 -5.72
CA PRO A 84 -0.21 17.98 -5.89
C PRO A 84 -1.11 18.76 -6.83
N ALA A 85 -1.48 18.12 -7.94
CA ALA A 85 -2.51 18.52 -8.87
C ALA A 85 -3.16 17.28 -9.47
N PHE A 86 -4.40 17.41 -9.94
CA PHE A 86 -5.18 16.30 -10.52
C PHE A 86 -6.03 16.80 -11.67
N LYS A 87 -6.17 15.96 -12.69
CA LYS A 87 -7.14 16.13 -13.78
C LYS A 87 -7.71 14.78 -14.16
N GLY A 88 -9.03 14.65 -14.14
CA GLY A 88 -9.68 13.38 -14.46
C GLY A 88 -11.19 13.45 -14.44
N THR A 89 -11.81 12.27 -14.44
CA THR A 89 -13.25 12.08 -14.44
C THR A 89 -13.63 11.19 -13.26
N PHE A 90 -14.68 11.55 -12.56
CA PHE A 90 -15.30 10.76 -11.51
C PHE A 90 -16.70 10.34 -11.95
N LYS A 91 -17.03 9.09 -11.69
CA LYS A 91 -18.42 8.61 -11.64
C LYS A 91 -18.81 8.54 -10.17
N VAL A 92 -19.79 9.33 -9.79
CA VAL A 92 -20.29 9.41 -8.42
C VAL A 92 -21.75 8.98 -8.37
N ARG A 93 -22.18 8.43 -7.23
CA ARG A 93 -23.58 8.21 -6.93
C ARG A 93 -24.00 9.13 -5.80
N LEU A 94 -25.03 9.94 -6.02
CA LEU A 94 -25.62 10.85 -5.05
C LEU A 94 -27.14 10.67 -5.04
N ASN A 95 -27.70 10.32 -3.90
CA ASN A 95 -29.15 10.08 -3.74
C ASN A 95 -29.73 9.08 -4.76
N GLY A 96 -28.95 8.01 -5.05
CA GLY A 96 -29.33 6.98 -6.00
C GLY A 96 -29.12 7.32 -7.48
N ILE A 97 -28.68 8.53 -7.80
CA ILE A 97 -28.41 9.00 -9.17
C ILE A 97 -26.92 8.93 -9.42
N GLU A 98 -26.52 8.25 -10.49
CA GLU A 98 -25.14 8.25 -10.96
C GLU A 98 -24.90 9.41 -11.94
N ALA A 99 -23.79 10.07 -11.77
CA ALA A 99 -23.36 11.19 -12.61
C ALA A 99 -21.85 11.17 -12.84
N ASP A 100 -21.45 11.57 -14.04
CA ASP A 100 -20.04 11.78 -14.37
C ASP A 100 -19.68 13.27 -14.16
N ALA A 101 -18.50 13.51 -13.59
CA ALA A 101 -17.96 14.84 -13.39
C ALA A 101 -16.51 14.88 -13.87
N GLU A 102 -16.20 15.78 -14.79
CA GLU A 102 -14.81 16.13 -15.10
C GLU A 102 -14.28 17.04 -13.99
N VAL A 103 -13.08 16.77 -13.48
CA VAL A 103 -12.52 17.51 -12.34
C VAL A 103 -11.07 17.91 -12.65
N ILE A 104 -10.75 19.16 -12.33
CA ILE A 104 -9.38 19.68 -12.27
C ILE A 104 -9.15 20.25 -10.89
N SER A 105 -8.10 19.79 -10.22
CA SER A 105 -7.64 20.36 -8.95
C SER A 105 -6.21 20.83 -9.08
N LEU A 106 -5.98 22.08 -8.75
CA LEU A 106 -4.68 22.74 -8.89
C LEU A 106 -4.55 23.88 -7.88
N ASN A 107 -3.44 23.91 -7.13
CA ASN A 107 -3.14 24.96 -6.15
C ASN A 107 -4.23 25.17 -5.08
N GLY A 108 -4.93 24.08 -4.68
CA GLY A 108 -6.02 24.13 -3.72
C GLY A 108 -7.36 24.64 -4.26
N ASP A 109 -7.43 24.93 -5.55
CA ASP A 109 -8.68 25.25 -6.26
C ASP A 109 -9.19 23.99 -6.97
N VAL A 110 -10.45 23.63 -6.77
CA VAL A 110 -11.12 22.53 -7.46
C VAL A 110 -12.16 23.07 -8.42
N TYR A 111 -12.09 22.61 -9.65
CA TYR A 111 -13.04 22.93 -10.72
C TYR A 111 -13.71 21.64 -11.16
N ALA A 112 -15.01 21.69 -11.39
CA ALA A 112 -15.76 20.56 -11.91
C ALA A 112 -16.73 21.00 -13.01
N LYS A 113 -16.85 20.15 -14.04
CA LYS A 113 -17.94 20.19 -14.99
C LYS A 113 -18.97 19.17 -14.54
N LEU A 114 -20.11 19.69 -14.09
CA LEU A 114 -21.21 18.90 -13.57
C LEU A 114 -22.29 18.73 -14.63
N PRO A 115 -23.10 17.64 -14.61
CA PRO A 115 -24.26 17.51 -15.46
C PRO A 115 -25.20 18.70 -15.31
N LEU A 116 -25.76 19.18 -16.41
CA LEU A 116 -26.73 20.28 -16.46
C LEU A 116 -26.19 21.68 -16.10
N ILE A 117 -24.93 21.80 -15.70
CA ILE A 117 -24.29 23.10 -15.42
C ILE A 117 -23.24 23.37 -16.52
N PRO A 118 -23.41 24.41 -17.33
CA PRO A 118 -22.46 24.71 -18.41
C PRO A 118 -21.07 25.07 -17.88
N GLY A 119 -20.04 24.56 -18.56
CA GLY A 119 -18.64 24.90 -18.30
C GLY A 119 -18.03 24.25 -17.08
N MET A 120 -16.76 24.57 -16.84
CA MET A 120 -16.03 24.20 -15.63
C MET A 120 -16.26 25.26 -14.57
N ASN A 121 -16.77 24.86 -13.41
CA ASN A 121 -17.09 25.77 -12.33
C ASN A 121 -16.21 25.48 -11.12
N LYS A 122 -15.75 26.52 -10.45
CA LYS A 122 -15.05 26.36 -9.17
C LYS A 122 -16.03 25.84 -8.12
N ILE A 123 -15.65 24.77 -7.43
CA ILE A 123 -16.47 24.15 -6.39
C ILE A 123 -15.65 23.98 -5.11
N ASP A 124 -16.33 23.83 -3.98
CA ASP A 124 -15.72 23.30 -2.77
C ASP A 124 -16.14 21.83 -2.61
N PRO A 125 -15.21 20.86 -2.80
CA PRO A 125 -15.53 19.44 -2.71
C PRO A 125 -16.04 19.04 -1.32
N LYS A 126 -15.73 19.80 -0.27
CA LYS A 126 -16.21 19.53 1.09
C LYS A 126 -17.72 19.67 1.21
N THR A 127 -18.37 20.47 0.37
CA THR A 127 -19.84 20.59 0.34
C THR A 127 -20.51 19.29 -0.08
N PHE A 128 -19.76 18.37 -0.73
CA PHE A 128 -20.20 17.05 -1.13
C PHE A 128 -19.64 15.95 -0.21
N GLY A 129 -18.94 16.33 0.88
CA GLY A 129 -18.29 15.38 1.77
C GLY A 129 -17.03 14.73 1.18
N LEU A 130 -16.47 15.30 0.10
CA LEU A 130 -15.30 14.75 -0.60
C LEU A 130 -14.04 15.57 -0.30
N PRO A 131 -12.86 14.94 -0.25
CA PRO A 131 -11.59 15.65 -0.20
C PRO A 131 -11.24 16.25 -1.55
N ASP A 132 -10.24 17.16 -1.55
CA ASP A 132 -9.61 17.63 -2.77
C ASP A 132 -8.87 16.46 -3.45
N PRO A 133 -9.20 16.08 -4.71
CA PRO A 133 -8.59 14.93 -5.36
C PRO A 133 -7.09 15.08 -5.62
N ALA A 134 -6.54 16.29 -5.71
CA ALA A 134 -5.09 16.48 -5.80
C ALA A 134 -4.37 15.96 -4.56
N MET A 135 -5.05 15.90 -3.41
CA MET A 135 -4.44 15.39 -2.18
C MET A 135 -4.08 13.90 -2.24
N LEU A 136 -4.70 13.12 -3.14
CA LEU A 136 -4.28 11.74 -3.40
C LEU A 136 -2.81 11.64 -3.83
N PHE A 137 -2.29 12.69 -4.44
CA PHE A 137 -0.91 12.80 -4.94
C PHE A 137 0.03 13.55 -3.98
N SER A 138 -0.40 13.84 -2.77
CA SER A 138 0.46 14.43 -1.73
C SER A 138 1.39 13.36 -1.15
N THR A 139 2.68 13.65 -1.04
CA THR A 139 3.67 12.77 -0.42
C THR A 139 3.46 12.60 1.09
N ASP A 140 2.84 13.62 1.74
CA ASP A 140 2.65 13.66 3.18
C ASP A 140 1.25 13.22 3.63
N LYS A 141 0.25 13.34 2.76
CA LYS A 141 -1.16 13.07 3.10
C LYS A 141 -1.88 12.23 2.06
N GLY A 142 -1.19 11.84 0.97
CA GLY A 142 -1.78 11.12 -0.15
C GLY A 142 -1.76 9.61 -0.01
N LEU A 143 -2.05 8.96 -1.13
CA LEU A 143 -2.21 7.51 -1.24
C LEU A 143 -1.01 6.73 -0.70
N THR A 144 0.20 7.21 -0.95
CA THR A 144 1.44 6.54 -0.55
C THR A 144 1.64 6.46 0.96
N THR A 145 0.96 7.31 1.74
CA THR A 145 1.03 7.27 3.20
C THR A 145 0.42 6.00 3.80
N LEU A 146 -0.54 5.38 3.09
CA LEU A 146 -1.14 4.11 3.51
C LEU A 146 -0.10 2.99 3.62
N LEU A 147 0.94 2.99 2.75
CA LEU A 147 1.96 1.95 2.75
C LEU A 147 2.68 1.87 4.10
N THR A 148 3.05 3.02 4.66
CA THR A 148 3.74 3.10 5.95
C THR A 148 2.81 3.11 7.17
N ALA A 149 1.52 3.42 6.97
CA ALA A 149 0.49 3.30 8.00
C ALA A 149 -0.04 1.86 8.16
N THR A 150 0.38 0.94 7.28
CA THR A 150 -0.05 -0.45 7.32
C THR A 150 0.55 -1.20 8.50
N SER A 151 -0.32 -1.77 9.31
CA SER A 151 0.04 -2.62 10.45
C SER A 151 0.12 -4.09 10.03
N ASN A 152 1.05 -4.83 10.65
CA ASN A 152 1.28 -6.26 10.43
C ASN A 152 1.39 -6.65 8.94
N PRO A 153 2.26 -5.99 8.15
CA PRO A 153 2.41 -6.30 6.74
C PRO A 153 3.01 -7.70 6.56
N THR A 154 2.35 -8.51 5.72
CA THR A 154 2.77 -9.87 5.39
C THR A 154 2.80 -10.05 3.88
N LYS A 155 3.69 -10.92 3.38
CA LYS A 155 3.71 -11.31 1.97
C LYS A 155 2.45 -12.13 1.66
N GLY A 156 1.79 -11.77 0.56
CA GLY A 156 0.62 -12.49 0.03
C GLY A 156 0.96 -13.27 -1.24
N GLU A 157 -0.06 -13.89 -1.82
CA GLU A 157 0.05 -14.58 -3.10
C GLU A 157 0.19 -13.56 -4.24
N PRO A 158 1.04 -13.84 -5.25
CA PRO A 158 1.15 -12.98 -6.41
C PRO A 158 -0.18 -12.82 -7.15
N VAL A 159 -0.43 -11.62 -7.67
CA VAL A 159 -1.63 -11.34 -8.48
C VAL A 159 -1.25 -10.90 -9.88
N ARG A 160 -2.13 -11.17 -10.84
CA ARG A 160 -1.95 -10.70 -12.21
C ARG A 160 -2.74 -9.42 -12.44
N LEU A 161 -2.06 -8.39 -12.95
CA LEU A 161 -2.67 -7.14 -13.39
C LEU A 161 -2.34 -6.94 -14.88
N GLY A 162 -3.29 -7.21 -15.76
CA GLY A 162 -3.03 -7.23 -17.20
C GLY A 162 -1.97 -8.30 -17.57
N SER A 163 -0.86 -7.86 -18.15
CA SER A 163 0.28 -8.73 -18.49
C SER A 163 1.30 -8.88 -17.37
N GLU A 164 1.23 -8.06 -16.34
CA GLU A 164 2.18 -8.05 -15.21
C GLU A 164 1.78 -9.06 -14.13
N VAL A 165 2.77 -9.61 -13.44
CA VAL A 165 2.59 -10.38 -12.20
C VAL A 165 3.17 -9.54 -11.07
N LEU A 166 2.34 -9.21 -10.10
CA LEU A 166 2.70 -8.37 -8.97
C LEU A 166 2.93 -9.21 -7.73
N SER A 167 4.00 -8.94 -7.01
CA SER A 167 4.16 -9.40 -5.63
C SER A 167 3.18 -8.66 -4.73
N THR A 168 2.48 -9.36 -3.84
CA THR A 168 1.53 -8.68 -2.94
C THR A 168 2.04 -8.61 -1.51
N ILE A 169 1.65 -7.53 -0.84
CA ILE A 169 1.82 -7.35 0.60
C ILE A 169 0.46 -6.93 1.16
N SER A 170 0.00 -7.66 2.18
CA SER A 170 -1.28 -7.41 2.83
C SER A 170 -1.09 -7.03 4.30
N GLY A 171 -1.98 -6.21 4.80
CA GLY A 171 -2.01 -5.80 6.21
C GLY A 171 -3.30 -5.07 6.54
N THR A 172 -3.30 -4.29 7.60
CA THR A 172 -4.46 -3.50 8.02
C THR A 172 -4.12 -2.03 8.15
N VAL A 173 -5.06 -1.17 7.81
CA VAL A 173 -4.93 0.29 7.90
C VAL A 173 -6.02 0.84 8.80
N PRO A 174 -5.71 1.78 9.72
CA PRO A 174 -6.73 2.45 10.53
C PRO A 174 -7.74 3.21 9.66
N GLY A 175 -9.01 3.18 10.03
CA GLY A 175 -10.07 3.86 9.31
C GLY A 175 -9.86 5.37 9.19
N ALA A 176 -9.22 5.99 10.17
CA ALA A 176 -8.87 7.41 10.10
C ALA A 176 -8.04 7.75 8.86
N ASN A 177 -7.01 6.93 8.53
CA ASN A 177 -6.17 7.14 7.36
C ASN A 177 -6.96 7.02 6.04
N VAL A 178 -7.89 6.05 5.98
CA VAL A 178 -8.72 5.85 4.78
C VAL A 178 -9.70 7.00 4.60
N VAL A 179 -10.35 7.44 5.69
CA VAL A 179 -11.31 8.56 5.65
C VAL A 179 -10.63 9.88 5.31
N ASP A 180 -9.43 10.13 5.84
CA ASP A 180 -8.66 11.35 5.51
C ASP A 180 -8.26 11.38 4.03
N LEU A 181 -8.06 10.21 3.41
CA LEU A 181 -7.67 10.08 2.01
C LEU A 181 -8.87 10.14 1.05
N LEU A 182 -9.95 9.41 1.34
CA LEU A 182 -11.07 9.20 0.41
C LEU A 182 -12.35 9.95 0.79
N GLY A 183 -12.41 10.54 1.99
CA GLY A 183 -13.59 11.24 2.51
C GLY A 183 -14.74 10.34 2.95
N ILE A 184 -14.60 9.03 2.82
CA ILE A 184 -15.64 8.03 3.13
C ILE A 184 -15.07 6.91 4.00
N GLY A 185 -15.91 6.32 4.84
CA GLY A 185 -15.57 5.19 5.70
C GLY A 185 -15.84 5.41 7.17
N ASP A 186 -15.70 4.35 7.94
CA ASP A 186 -15.74 4.40 9.40
C ASP A 186 -14.34 4.76 9.94
N ARG A 187 -14.20 5.95 10.53
CA ARG A 187 -12.93 6.43 11.10
C ARG A 187 -12.40 5.54 12.24
N ASN A 188 -13.29 4.89 12.95
CA ASN A 188 -12.95 4.00 14.06
C ASN A 188 -12.79 2.56 13.61
N GLY A 189 -13.09 2.28 12.36
CA GLY A 189 -12.96 0.97 11.75
C GLY A 189 -11.52 0.62 11.37
N THR A 190 -11.38 -0.59 10.86
CA THR A 190 -10.12 -1.10 10.30
C THR A 190 -10.38 -1.61 8.89
N PHE A 191 -9.50 -1.30 7.98
CA PHE A 191 -9.57 -1.72 6.59
C PHE A 191 -8.46 -2.74 6.32
N ALA A 192 -8.79 -3.82 5.62
CA ALA A 192 -7.79 -4.67 5.02
C ALA A 192 -7.20 -3.95 3.81
N ALA A 193 -5.88 -3.92 3.72
CA ALA A 193 -5.16 -3.33 2.61
C ALA A 193 -4.27 -4.38 1.94
N THR A 194 -4.27 -4.42 0.60
CA THR A 194 -3.38 -5.24 -0.20
C THR A 194 -2.72 -4.36 -1.25
N TYR A 195 -1.40 -4.43 -1.33
CA TYR A 195 -0.57 -3.67 -2.25
C TYR A 195 0.07 -4.60 -3.25
N GLY A 196 -0.09 -4.31 -4.53
CA GLY A 196 0.58 -5.00 -5.63
C GLY A 196 1.81 -4.20 -6.06
N LEU A 197 2.98 -4.82 -5.98
CA LEU A 197 4.27 -4.23 -6.30
C LEU A 197 4.94 -5.00 -7.45
N THR A 198 5.63 -4.28 -8.32
CA THR A 198 6.55 -4.89 -9.28
C THR A 198 7.80 -5.40 -8.57
N ASP A 199 8.66 -6.12 -9.29
CA ASP A 199 9.93 -6.63 -8.75
C ASP A 199 10.89 -5.50 -8.33
N ASP A 200 10.76 -4.32 -8.92
CA ASP A 200 11.54 -3.13 -8.60
C ASP A 200 10.80 -2.17 -7.63
N GLU A 201 9.84 -2.69 -6.86
CA GLU A 201 9.08 -1.99 -5.83
C GLU A 201 8.22 -0.81 -6.34
N GLN A 202 7.80 -0.82 -7.60
CA GLN A 202 6.82 0.16 -8.07
C GLN A 202 5.41 -0.25 -7.64
N LEU A 203 4.69 0.65 -6.99
CA LEU A 203 3.30 0.42 -6.59
C LEU A 203 2.40 0.42 -7.83
N ARG A 204 1.70 -0.69 -8.08
CA ARG A 204 0.80 -0.85 -9.23
C ARG A 204 -0.66 -0.94 -8.84
N GLN A 205 -0.93 -1.47 -7.66
CA GLN A 205 -2.29 -1.68 -7.19
C GLN A 205 -2.40 -1.46 -5.69
N VAL A 206 -3.52 -0.85 -5.27
CA VAL A 206 -3.95 -0.78 -3.87
C VAL A 206 -5.38 -1.29 -3.80
N VAL A 207 -5.64 -2.29 -2.98
CA VAL A 207 -6.99 -2.78 -2.69
C VAL A 207 -7.30 -2.52 -1.23
N LEU A 208 -8.34 -1.74 -0.99
CA LEU A 208 -8.85 -1.44 0.35
C LEU A 208 -10.21 -2.10 0.51
N LYS A 209 -10.37 -2.94 1.53
CA LYS A 209 -11.62 -3.62 1.84
C LYS A 209 -12.04 -3.34 3.28
N GLY A 210 -13.24 -2.82 3.47
CA GLY A 210 -13.69 -2.48 4.83
C GLY A 210 -14.99 -1.70 4.88
N PRO A 211 -15.28 -1.08 6.04
CA PRO A 211 -16.55 -0.44 6.32
C PRO A 211 -16.64 0.98 5.72
N PHE A 212 -16.63 1.07 4.39
CA PHE A 212 -16.74 2.36 3.70
C PHE A 212 -18.09 3.04 3.90
N PHE A 213 -19.16 2.27 4.07
CA PHE A 213 -20.54 2.77 4.17
C PHE A 213 -21.16 2.47 5.53
N GLY A 214 -20.34 2.44 6.58
CA GLY A 214 -20.75 2.24 7.98
C GLY A 214 -20.42 0.87 8.55
N ALA A 215 -20.49 0.77 9.86
CA ALA A 215 -20.21 -0.48 10.58
C ALA A 215 -21.13 -1.61 10.11
N GLY A 216 -20.54 -2.79 9.87
CA GLY A 216 -21.28 -3.98 9.42
C GLY A 216 -21.43 -4.09 7.89
N THR A 217 -21.06 -3.06 7.11
CA THR A 217 -20.95 -3.15 5.66
C THR A 217 -19.50 -3.44 5.26
N THR A 218 -19.31 -4.08 4.13
CA THR A 218 -17.98 -4.30 3.59
C THR A 218 -18.02 -4.02 2.09
N SER A 219 -17.24 -3.04 1.67
CA SER A 219 -17.05 -2.70 0.26
C SER A 219 -15.58 -2.70 -0.08
N THR A 220 -15.26 -2.72 -1.36
CA THR A 220 -13.90 -2.78 -1.85
C THR A 220 -13.64 -1.60 -2.77
N TYR A 221 -12.52 -0.91 -2.56
CA TYR A 221 -11.98 0.07 -3.48
C TYR A 221 -10.66 -0.45 -4.02
N THR A 222 -10.54 -0.49 -5.34
CA THR A 222 -9.31 -0.88 -6.04
C THR A 222 -8.76 0.32 -6.79
N LEU A 223 -7.52 0.67 -6.50
CA LEU A 223 -6.78 1.70 -7.19
C LEU A 223 -5.66 1.04 -8.01
N VAL A 224 -5.54 1.43 -9.26
CA VAL A 224 -4.48 1.00 -10.19
C VAL A 224 -3.67 2.20 -10.57
N LEU A 225 -2.34 2.06 -10.52
CA LEU A 225 -1.40 3.12 -10.82
C LEU A 225 -0.50 2.68 -11.99
N ASP A 226 -0.40 3.53 -12.99
CA ASP A 226 0.45 3.28 -14.16
C ASP A 226 0.99 4.60 -14.75
N LYS A 227 1.66 4.54 -15.89
CA LYS A 227 2.20 5.69 -16.62
C LYS A 227 3.03 6.63 -15.74
N TYR A 228 3.85 6.04 -14.89
CA TYR A 228 4.72 6.77 -13.98
C TYR A 228 5.72 7.66 -14.74
N GLY A 229 5.81 8.93 -14.34
CA GLY A 229 6.78 9.90 -14.89
C GLY A 229 6.45 10.39 -16.32
N GLU A 230 5.29 10.01 -16.88
CA GLU A 230 4.87 10.58 -18.15
C GLU A 230 4.59 12.08 -18.00
N PRO A 231 5.04 12.93 -18.96
CA PRO A 231 4.79 14.35 -18.90
C PRO A 231 3.29 14.66 -18.88
N VAL A 232 2.86 15.42 -17.88
CA VAL A 232 1.48 15.84 -17.70
C VAL A 232 1.42 17.36 -17.55
N THR A 233 0.46 18.01 -18.22
CA THR A 233 0.16 19.42 -18.02
C THR A 233 -1.24 19.55 -17.46
N ILE A 234 -1.35 20.12 -16.26
CA ILE A 234 -2.62 20.39 -15.57
C ILE A 234 -2.71 21.90 -15.42
N GLU A 235 -3.69 22.50 -16.09
CA GLU A 235 -3.91 23.94 -16.14
C GLU A 235 -5.30 24.29 -15.62
N LYS A 236 -5.47 25.54 -15.17
CA LYS A 236 -6.80 26.08 -14.86
C LYS A 236 -7.67 26.07 -16.10
N PRO A 237 -8.97 25.74 -15.97
CA PRO A 237 -9.91 25.82 -17.07
C PRO A 237 -10.22 27.25 -17.52
#